data_ee78dfb15eeeeb5e2d6a41f2490c2e5e
#
_entry.id   ee78dfb15eeeeb5e2d6a41f2490c2e5e
#
_cell.length_a   1.000
_cell.length_b   1.000
_cell.length_c   1.000
_cell.angle_alpha   90.00
_cell.angle_beta   90.00
_cell.angle_gamma   90.00
#
_symmetry.space_group_name_H-M   'P 1'
#
loop_
_entity.id
_entity.type
_entity.pdbx_description
1 polymer ?
#
loop_
_entity_poly.entity_id
_entity_poly.type
_entity_poly.pdbx_seq_one_letter_code
_entity_poly.pdbx_strand_id
1 'polypeptide(L)'
;DMVTGSVKEKLPSPEYATKLTLCFAVVARPALESILEHCTEAGVETFQPVMASRVQFDLFSDWERRSPRLNQIILSAAKQCGRGRLPELRRPEKLDDLLAAGGAHVFASADGLPPGEAAEALPRGGALNLFVGPEGGFTRGESDFARSSGAKFMNLGLYTLRAETA
;
A
#
# COMPACT_ATOMS: atom_id res chain seq x y z
N ASP A 1 31.93 2.15 16.36
CA ASP A 1 32.30 0.77 16.73
C ASP A 1 31.82 -0.17 15.64
N MET A 2 32.70 -1.05 15.16
CA MET A 2 32.39 -2.07 14.16
C MET A 2 31.99 -3.34 14.89
N VAL A 3 30.78 -3.85 14.58
CA VAL A 3 30.28 -5.13 15.09
C VAL A 3 30.47 -6.20 14.01
N THR A 4 31.18 -7.26 14.33
CA THR A 4 31.35 -8.42 13.43
C THR A 4 30.56 -9.59 13.98
N GLY A 5 29.92 -10.35 13.09
CA GLY A 5 29.15 -11.53 13.46
C GLY A 5 29.14 -12.57 12.34
N SER A 6 28.81 -13.81 12.68
CA SER A 6 28.60 -14.89 11.71
C SER A 6 27.12 -15.32 11.75
N VAL A 7 26.53 -15.55 10.56
CA VAL A 7 25.19 -16.13 10.43
C VAL A 7 25.31 -17.62 10.73
N LYS A 8 24.66 -18.09 11.82
CA LYS A 8 24.63 -19.49 12.19
C LYS A 8 23.53 -20.27 11.47
N GLU A 9 22.37 -19.64 11.31
CA GLU A 9 21.20 -20.31 10.76
C GLU A 9 20.29 -19.28 10.08
N LYS A 10 19.62 -19.68 9.02
CA LYS A 10 18.55 -18.92 8.37
C LYS A 10 17.22 -19.48 8.83
N LEU A 11 16.49 -18.73 9.65
CA LEU A 11 15.16 -19.11 10.09
C LEU A 11 14.11 -18.88 9.00
N PRO A 12 13.07 -19.73 8.91
CA PRO A 12 11.95 -19.50 8.02
C PRO A 12 11.20 -18.23 8.44
N SER A 13 10.88 -17.37 7.46
CA SER A 13 10.02 -16.22 7.69
C SER A 13 8.58 -16.59 7.33
N PRO A 14 7.59 -16.30 8.18
CA PRO A 14 6.19 -16.47 7.82
C PRO A 14 5.85 -15.67 6.54
N GLU A 15 5.12 -16.29 5.63
CA GLU A 15 4.65 -15.63 4.40
C GLU A 15 3.13 -15.77 4.32
N TYR A 16 2.47 -14.68 3.93
CA TYR A 16 1.04 -14.73 3.62
C TYR A 16 0.83 -15.34 2.23
N ALA A 17 -0.24 -16.13 2.09
CA ALA A 17 -0.63 -16.69 0.80
C ALA A 17 -0.99 -15.60 -0.23
N THR A 18 -1.54 -14.48 0.25
CA THR A 18 -1.81 -13.29 -0.56
C THR A 18 -0.70 -12.27 -0.37
N LYS A 19 -0.07 -11.88 -1.47
CA LYS A 19 0.96 -10.83 -1.51
C LYS A 19 0.28 -9.49 -1.74
N LEU A 20 0.18 -8.70 -0.67
CA LEU A 20 -0.50 -7.42 -0.69
C LEU A 20 0.42 -6.30 -1.13
N THR A 21 0.04 -5.61 -2.20
CA THR A 21 0.58 -4.30 -2.57
C THR A 21 -0.38 -3.22 -2.08
N LEU A 22 0.09 -2.35 -1.20
CA LEU A 22 -0.65 -1.17 -0.80
C LEU A 22 -0.37 -0.04 -1.79
N CYS A 23 -1.37 0.27 -2.61
CA CYS A 23 -1.38 1.38 -3.56
C CYS A 23 -2.04 2.58 -2.86
N PHE A 24 -1.26 3.50 -2.34
CA PHE A 24 -1.78 4.62 -1.54
C PHE A 24 -1.52 5.95 -2.22
N ALA A 25 -2.51 6.83 -2.21
CA ALA A 25 -2.34 8.19 -2.67
C ALA A 25 -1.32 8.92 -1.78
N VAL A 26 -0.47 9.73 -2.39
CA VAL A 26 0.55 10.48 -1.64
C VAL A 26 -0.11 11.49 -0.72
N VAL A 27 0.14 11.34 0.57
CA VAL A 27 -0.40 12.17 1.66
C VAL A 27 0.71 12.99 2.32
N ALA A 28 0.33 13.85 3.28
CA ALA A 28 1.28 14.62 4.06
C ALA A 28 2.31 13.72 4.76
N ARG A 29 3.52 14.24 4.95
CA ARG A 29 4.66 13.45 5.45
C ARG A 29 4.39 12.68 6.74
N PRO A 30 3.76 13.22 7.79
CA PRO A 30 3.53 12.45 9.02
C PRO A 30 2.65 11.22 8.76
N ALA A 31 1.58 11.37 7.98
CA ALA A 31 0.68 10.28 7.60
C ALA A 31 1.41 9.24 6.74
N LEU A 32 2.25 9.67 5.77
CA LEU A 32 3.06 8.78 4.95
C LEU A 32 4.01 7.91 5.80
N GLU A 33 4.71 8.51 6.76
CA GLU A 33 5.61 7.80 7.65
C GLU A 33 4.84 6.75 8.49
N SER A 34 3.66 7.11 9.02
CA SER A 34 2.76 6.21 9.76
C SER A 34 2.24 5.04 8.91
N ILE A 35 1.84 5.30 7.66
CA ILE A 35 1.42 4.25 6.72
C ILE A 35 2.55 3.23 6.52
N LEU A 36 3.76 3.69 6.24
CA LEU A 36 4.91 2.80 6.00
C LEU A 36 5.25 1.97 7.25
N GLU A 37 5.20 2.56 8.43
CA GLU A 37 5.46 1.88 9.69
C GLU A 37 4.41 0.80 9.97
N HIS A 38 3.14 1.19 10.15
CA HIS A 38 2.08 0.28 10.55
C HIS A 38 1.77 -0.79 9.50
N CYS A 39 1.79 -0.43 8.21
CA CYS A 39 1.53 -1.41 7.16
C CYS A 39 2.70 -2.38 6.96
N THR A 40 3.94 -1.99 7.31
CA THR A 40 5.06 -2.94 7.41
C THR A 40 4.78 -3.98 8.50
N GLU A 41 4.32 -3.57 9.67
CA GLU A 41 3.95 -4.45 10.78
C GLU A 41 2.74 -5.35 10.43
N ALA A 42 1.76 -4.79 9.71
CA ALA A 42 0.57 -5.52 9.25
C ALA A 42 0.84 -6.52 8.11
N GLY A 43 2.05 -6.56 7.53
CA GLY A 43 2.43 -7.57 6.57
C GLY A 43 2.33 -7.17 5.10
N VAL A 44 2.16 -5.90 4.77
CA VAL A 44 2.24 -5.41 3.38
C VAL A 44 3.58 -5.80 2.74
N GLU A 45 3.53 -6.37 1.54
CA GLU A 45 4.72 -6.82 0.80
C GLU A 45 5.32 -5.73 -0.08
N THR A 46 4.47 -4.85 -0.61
CA THR A 46 4.89 -3.79 -1.52
C THR A 46 4.12 -2.51 -1.24
N PHE A 47 4.83 -1.40 -1.19
CA PHE A 47 4.30 -0.05 -1.12
C PHE A 47 4.39 0.60 -2.49
N GLN A 48 3.25 0.95 -3.08
CA GLN A 48 3.12 1.64 -4.35
C GLN A 48 2.48 3.01 -4.14
N PRO A 49 3.27 4.10 -4.04
CA PRO A 49 2.69 5.44 -4.02
C PRO A 49 2.00 5.74 -5.34
N VAL A 50 0.79 6.32 -5.25
CA VAL A 50 -0.08 6.59 -6.41
C VAL A 50 -0.25 8.08 -6.61
N MET A 51 -0.06 8.52 -7.84
CA MET A 51 -0.37 9.88 -8.29
C MET A 51 -1.80 9.88 -8.83
N ALA A 52 -2.74 10.34 -8.00
CA ALA A 52 -4.15 10.54 -8.32
C ALA A 52 -4.47 12.02 -8.48
N SER A 53 -5.60 12.35 -9.13
CA SER A 53 -5.95 13.73 -9.48
C SER A 53 -6.07 14.69 -8.28
N ARG A 54 -6.46 14.17 -7.10
CA ARG A 54 -6.66 14.98 -5.88
C ARG A 54 -5.49 14.92 -4.91
N VAL A 55 -4.34 14.41 -5.34
CA VAL A 55 -3.12 14.41 -4.54
C VAL A 55 -2.55 15.82 -4.50
N GLN A 56 -2.30 16.34 -3.28
CA GLN A 56 -1.78 17.69 -3.06
C GLN A 56 -0.24 17.72 -2.95
N PHE A 57 0.39 16.57 -2.82
CA PHE A 57 1.81 16.45 -2.56
C PHE A 57 2.53 15.77 -3.71
N ASP A 58 3.56 16.44 -4.24
CA ASP A 58 4.44 15.85 -5.24
C ASP A 58 5.57 15.07 -4.57
N LEU A 59 5.46 13.74 -4.62
CA LEU A 59 6.52 12.85 -4.18
C LEU A 59 7.44 12.44 -5.35
N PHE A 60 6.96 12.59 -6.57
CA PHE A 60 7.69 12.11 -7.75
C PHE A 60 8.95 12.93 -8.02
N SER A 61 8.86 14.26 -8.02
CA SER A 61 10.00 15.15 -8.23
C SER A 61 11.05 15.07 -7.13
N ASP A 62 10.63 14.71 -5.91
CA ASP A 62 11.49 14.61 -4.72
C ASP A 62 11.89 13.16 -4.37
N TRP A 63 11.56 12.19 -5.21
CA TRP A 63 11.70 10.77 -4.90
C TRP A 63 13.11 10.38 -4.47
N GLU A 64 14.12 10.72 -5.25
CA GLU A 64 15.51 10.34 -4.98
C GLU A 64 16.02 10.88 -3.65
N ARG A 65 15.53 12.05 -3.25
CA ARG A 65 15.88 12.68 -1.98
C ARG A 65 15.14 12.05 -0.80
N ARG A 66 13.90 11.61 -1.00
CA ARG A 66 13.02 11.14 0.08
C ARG A 66 13.05 9.63 0.27
N SER A 67 13.21 8.86 -0.78
CA SER A 67 13.15 7.38 -0.73
C SER A 67 14.15 6.75 0.24
N PRO A 68 15.39 7.24 0.44
CA PRO A 68 16.29 6.67 1.44
C PRO A 68 15.73 6.74 2.86
N ARG A 69 15.10 7.87 3.25
CA ARG A 69 14.47 8.02 4.57
C ARG A 69 13.25 7.09 4.71
N LEU A 70 12.40 7.01 3.68
CA LEU A 70 11.22 6.15 3.70
C LEU A 70 11.61 4.67 3.85
N ASN A 71 12.65 4.23 3.16
CA ASN A 71 13.21 2.88 3.33
C ASN A 71 13.78 2.64 4.74
N GLN A 72 14.33 3.66 5.41
CA GLN A 72 14.77 3.51 6.81
C GLN A 72 13.60 3.33 7.78
N ILE A 73 12.44 3.94 7.53
CA ILE A 73 11.22 3.73 8.32
C ILE A 73 10.77 2.26 8.18
N ILE A 74 10.66 1.77 6.94
CA ILE A 74 10.31 0.38 6.65
C ILE A 74 11.29 -0.58 7.34
N LEU A 75 12.60 -0.33 7.24
CA LEU A 75 13.62 -1.14 7.88
C LEU A 75 13.49 -1.15 9.41
N SER A 76 13.21 0.01 10.01
CA SER A 76 13.01 0.12 11.47
C SER A 76 11.77 -0.65 11.93
N ALA A 77 10.65 -0.50 11.25
CA ALA A 77 9.42 -1.23 11.53
C ALA A 77 9.61 -2.74 11.35
N ALA A 78 10.24 -3.18 10.26
CA ALA A 78 10.52 -4.59 10.01
C ALA A 78 11.40 -5.22 11.10
N LYS A 79 12.41 -4.50 11.59
CA LYS A 79 13.26 -4.96 12.70
C LYS A 79 12.48 -5.05 14.01
N GLN A 80 11.62 -4.05 14.27
CA GLN A 80 10.83 -4.02 15.51
C GLN A 80 9.81 -5.17 15.57
N CYS A 81 9.10 -5.44 14.47
CA CYS A 81 8.11 -6.52 14.43
C CYS A 81 8.71 -7.91 14.12
N GLY A 82 10.02 -8.03 13.95
CA GLY A 82 10.70 -9.31 13.69
C GLY A 82 10.48 -9.86 12.28
N ARG A 83 10.14 -9.00 11.32
CA ARG A 83 9.89 -9.40 9.94
C ARG A 83 11.19 -9.80 9.23
N GLY A 84 11.25 -11.03 8.68
CA GLY A 84 12.43 -11.56 8.00
C GLY A 84 12.60 -11.08 6.56
N ARG A 85 11.58 -10.37 6.02
CA ARG A 85 11.56 -9.81 4.65
C ARG A 85 11.20 -8.35 4.68
N LEU A 86 11.94 -7.50 3.98
CA LEU A 86 11.62 -6.09 3.85
C LEU A 86 10.57 -5.90 2.76
N PRO A 87 9.52 -5.10 2.99
CA PRO A 87 8.64 -4.62 1.95
C PRO A 87 9.41 -3.84 0.87
N GLU A 88 9.00 -4.00 -0.37
CA GLU A 88 9.48 -3.18 -1.48
C GLU A 88 8.79 -1.82 -1.43
N LEU A 89 9.53 -0.73 -1.52
CA LEU A 89 9.00 0.61 -1.75
C LEU A 89 9.25 1.02 -3.19
N ARG A 90 8.20 1.07 -3.99
CA ARG A 90 8.26 1.43 -5.40
C ARG A 90 8.23 2.93 -5.62
N ARG A 91 8.71 3.35 -6.79
CA ARG A 91 8.60 4.72 -7.25
C ARG A 91 7.14 5.11 -7.45
N PRO A 92 6.73 6.36 -7.17
CA PRO A 92 5.37 6.83 -7.46
C PRO A 92 4.98 6.62 -8.92
N GLU A 93 3.75 6.19 -9.17
CA GLU A 93 3.23 5.88 -10.49
C GLU A 93 1.82 6.45 -10.66
N LYS A 94 1.40 6.72 -11.88
CA LYS A 94 0.05 7.21 -12.16
C LYS A 94 -0.97 6.09 -11.95
N LEU A 95 -2.14 6.47 -11.45
CA LEU A 95 -3.24 5.53 -11.22
C LEU A 95 -3.61 4.77 -12.51
N ASP A 96 -3.69 5.48 -13.63
CA ASP A 96 -4.09 4.89 -14.91
C ASP A 96 -3.10 3.81 -15.38
N ASP A 97 -1.80 4.04 -15.22
CA ASP A 97 -0.75 3.09 -15.60
C ASP A 97 -0.82 1.82 -14.74
N LEU A 98 -1.05 1.97 -13.42
CA LEU A 98 -1.21 0.85 -12.49
C LEU A 98 -2.44 0.00 -12.83
N LEU A 99 -3.56 0.63 -13.19
CA LEU A 99 -4.78 -0.09 -13.59
C LEU A 99 -4.61 -0.79 -14.95
N ALA A 100 -3.91 -0.15 -15.89
CA ALA A 100 -3.63 -0.73 -17.20
C ALA A 100 -2.70 -1.96 -17.13
N ALA A 101 -1.84 -2.05 -16.12
CA ALA A 101 -0.97 -3.21 -15.91
C ALA A 101 -1.74 -4.48 -15.52
N GLY A 102 -3.02 -4.36 -15.15
CA GLY A 102 -3.90 -5.47 -14.79
C GLY A 102 -3.61 -6.06 -13.43
N GLY A 103 -4.41 -7.05 -13.04
CA GLY A 103 -4.29 -7.74 -11.76
C GLY A 103 -5.57 -7.66 -10.92
N ALA A 104 -5.52 -8.22 -9.72
CA ALA A 104 -6.62 -8.10 -8.76
C ALA A 104 -6.52 -6.76 -8.03
N HIS A 105 -7.48 -5.88 -8.26
CA HIS A 105 -7.54 -4.54 -7.70
C HIS A 105 -8.73 -4.37 -6.78
N VAL A 106 -8.49 -3.82 -5.59
CA VAL A 106 -9.50 -3.42 -4.61
C VAL A 106 -9.33 -1.96 -4.27
N PHE A 107 -10.40 -1.20 -4.31
CA PHE A 107 -10.43 0.20 -3.93
C PHE A 107 -11.17 0.37 -2.60
N ALA A 108 -10.52 0.98 -1.63
CA ALA A 108 -11.18 1.43 -0.42
C ALA A 108 -12.12 2.61 -0.76
N SER A 109 -13.42 2.43 -0.56
CA SER A 109 -14.44 3.41 -0.90
C SER A 109 -15.68 3.25 -0.04
N ALA A 110 -16.29 4.36 0.37
CA ALA A 110 -17.47 4.34 1.23
C ALA A 110 -18.71 3.66 0.58
N ASP A 111 -18.77 3.64 -0.75
CA ASP A 111 -19.83 3.00 -1.55
C ASP A 111 -19.47 1.56 -1.96
N GLY A 112 -18.40 1.00 -1.43
CA GLY A 112 -17.97 -0.36 -1.69
C GLY A 112 -18.76 -1.41 -0.90
N LEU A 113 -18.55 -2.69 -1.25
CA LEU A 113 -19.10 -3.84 -0.53
C LEU A 113 -18.51 -3.95 0.87
N PRO A 114 -19.24 -4.52 1.84
CA PRO A 114 -18.66 -4.88 3.14
C PRO A 114 -17.44 -5.79 2.97
N PRO A 115 -16.45 -5.73 3.91
CA PRO A 115 -15.19 -6.46 3.76
C PRO A 115 -15.36 -7.97 3.55
N GLY A 116 -16.35 -8.60 4.22
CA GLY A 116 -16.63 -10.03 4.06
C GLY A 116 -17.07 -10.38 2.64
N GLU A 117 -18.02 -9.63 2.08
CA GLU A 117 -18.52 -9.83 0.73
C GLU A 117 -17.45 -9.50 -0.34
N ALA A 118 -16.69 -8.42 -0.11
CA ALA A 118 -15.59 -8.09 -1.00
C ALA A 118 -14.51 -9.17 -1.02
N ALA A 119 -14.17 -9.75 0.13
CA ALA A 119 -13.19 -10.82 0.24
C ALA A 119 -13.61 -12.11 -0.48
N GLU A 120 -14.91 -12.43 -0.52
CA GLU A 120 -15.41 -13.58 -1.25
C GLU A 120 -15.25 -13.44 -2.78
N ALA A 121 -15.28 -12.20 -3.26
CA ALA A 121 -15.12 -11.87 -4.68
C ALA A 121 -13.64 -11.76 -5.12
N LEU A 122 -12.69 -11.91 -4.19
CA LEU A 122 -11.26 -11.80 -4.46
C LEU A 122 -10.61 -13.18 -4.65
N PRO A 123 -9.54 -13.28 -5.45
CA PRO A 123 -8.81 -14.52 -5.59
C PRO A 123 -8.17 -14.90 -4.25
N ARG A 124 -8.27 -16.18 -3.89
CA ARG A 124 -7.58 -16.71 -2.72
C ARG A 124 -6.11 -16.94 -3.04
N GLY A 125 -5.24 -16.19 -2.39
CA GLY A 125 -3.80 -16.20 -2.67
C GLY A 125 -3.41 -15.39 -3.90
N GLY A 126 -2.11 -15.32 -4.19
CA GLY A 126 -1.56 -14.53 -5.28
C GLY A 126 -1.37 -13.05 -4.94
N ALA A 127 -1.27 -12.20 -5.96
CA ALA A 127 -1.03 -10.77 -5.80
C ALA A 127 -2.36 -9.99 -5.75
N LEU A 128 -2.45 -9.07 -4.79
CA LEU A 128 -3.59 -8.19 -4.60
C LEU A 128 -3.11 -6.74 -4.44
N ASN A 129 -3.70 -5.82 -5.20
CA ASN A 129 -3.43 -4.40 -5.09
C ASN A 129 -4.61 -3.72 -4.37
N LEU A 130 -4.35 -3.18 -3.17
CA LEU A 130 -5.33 -2.41 -2.40
C LEU A 130 -5.07 -0.93 -2.60
N PHE A 131 -6.04 -0.22 -3.15
CA PHE A 131 -5.96 1.21 -3.41
C PHE A 131 -6.65 2.03 -2.31
N VAL A 132 -5.90 2.92 -1.68
CA VAL A 132 -6.39 3.89 -0.70
C VAL A 132 -6.20 5.29 -1.26
N GLY A 133 -7.29 6.03 -1.41
CA GLY A 133 -7.30 7.37 -1.99
C GLY A 133 -6.77 8.45 -1.06
N PRO A 134 -6.58 9.69 -1.58
CA PRO A 134 -6.30 10.85 -0.76
C PRO A 134 -7.53 11.23 0.09
N GLU A 135 -7.39 12.23 0.97
CA GLU A 135 -8.47 12.70 1.84
C GLU A 135 -9.74 13.12 1.06
N GLY A 136 -9.59 13.64 -0.15
CA GLY A 136 -10.70 13.97 -1.05
C GLY A 136 -11.23 12.76 -1.84
N GLY A 137 -10.72 11.56 -1.61
CA GLY A 137 -11.05 10.35 -2.37
C GLY A 137 -10.61 10.41 -3.85
N PHE A 138 -10.82 9.34 -4.56
CA PHE A 138 -10.67 9.31 -6.02
C PHE A 138 -11.76 10.14 -6.69
N THR A 139 -11.48 10.72 -7.85
CA THR A 139 -12.49 11.39 -8.67
C THR A 139 -13.48 10.37 -9.24
N ARG A 140 -14.64 10.85 -9.69
CA ARG A 140 -15.60 9.98 -10.37
C ARG A 140 -14.98 9.31 -11.61
N GLY A 141 -14.23 10.06 -12.43
CA GLY A 141 -13.55 9.50 -13.60
C GLY A 141 -12.56 8.40 -13.26
N GLU A 142 -11.73 8.58 -12.20
CA GLU A 142 -10.82 7.54 -11.71
C GLU A 142 -11.57 6.31 -11.21
N SER A 143 -12.65 6.51 -10.47
CA SER A 143 -13.48 5.39 -9.97
C SER A 143 -14.18 4.64 -11.10
N ASP A 144 -14.71 5.36 -12.10
CA ASP A 144 -15.36 4.75 -13.27
C ASP A 144 -14.35 3.97 -14.11
N PHE A 145 -13.14 4.50 -14.28
CA PHE A 145 -12.05 3.80 -14.97
C PHE A 145 -11.61 2.54 -14.20
N ALA A 146 -11.45 2.63 -12.88
CA ALA A 146 -11.14 1.47 -12.05
C ALA A 146 -12.23 0.38 -12.16
N ARG A 147 -13.51 0.75 -12.14
CA ARG A 147 -14.63 -0.19 -12.33
C ARG A 147 -14.57 -0.87 -13.71
N SER A 148 -14.31 -0.09 -14.77
CA SER A 148 -14.19 -0.64 -16.14
C SER A 148 -13.00 -1.58 -16.30
N SER A 149 -11.93 -1.38 -15.50
CA SER A 149 -10.77 -2.26 -15.42
C SER A 149 -10.99 -3.51 -14.53
N GLY A 150 -12.21 -3.71 -14.01
CA GLY A 150 -12.58 -4.89 -13.21
C GLY A 150 -12.23 -4.78 -11.72
N ALA A 151 -11.81 -3.61 -11.24
CA ALA A 151 -11.54 -3.39 -9.82
C ALA A 151 -12.80 -3.59 -8.96
N LYS A 152 -12.61 -4.18 -7.78
CA LYS A 152 -13.64 -4.30 -6.74
C LYS A 152 -13.57 -3.08 -5.83
N PHE A 153 -14.70 -2.73 -5.21
CA PHE A 153 -14.79 -1.63 -4.26
C PHE A 153 -15.23 -2.18 -2.92
N MET A 154 -14.51 -1.81 -1.86
CA MET A 154 -14.73 -2.31 -0.50
C MET A 154 -14.83 -1.12 0.45
N ASN A 155 -15.86 -1.10 1.29
CA ASN A 155 -15.90 -0.15 2.39
C ASN A 155 -15.07 -0.69 3.58
N LEU A 156 -14.52 0.23 4.36
CA LEU A 156 -13.70 -0.11 5.53
C LEU A 156 -14.46 0.10 6.85
N GLY A 157 -15.78 0.21 6.79
CA GLY A 157 -16.65 0.39 7.94
C GLY A 157 -17.63 1.55 7.80
N LEU A 158 -18.29 1.91 8.90
CA LEU A 158 -19.39 2.88 8.92
C LEU A 158 -18.92 4.34 8.87
N TYR A 159 -17.66 4.60 9.16
CA TYR A 159 -17.12 5.97 9.28
C TYR A 159 -16.13 6.27 8.18
N THR A 160 -16.03 7.56 7.83
CA THR A 160 -14.95 8.04 6.97
C THR A 160 -13.65 8.00 7.74
N LEU A 161 -12.69 7.20 7.25
CA LEU A 161 -11.37 7.08 7.84
C LEU A 161 -10.42 8.11 7.22
N ARG A 162 -9.42 8.51 7.98
CA ARG A 162 -8.26 9.20 7.41
C ARG A 162 -7.44 8.23 6.56
N ALA A 163 -6.66 8.74 5.61
CA ALA A 163 -5.88 7.90 4.70
C ALA A 163 -4.90 6.96 5.44
N GLU A 164 -4.29 7.45 6.52
CA GLU A 164 -3.38 6.65 7.37
C GLU A 164 -4.09 5.61 8.25
N THR A 165 -5.41 5.71 8.38
CA THR A 165 -6.22 4.74 9.15
C THR A 165 -6.87 3.70 8.24
N ALA A 166 -7.12 4.07 6.99
CA ALA A 166 -7.75 3.21 5.99
C ALA A 166 -6.80 2.12 5.52
#